data_0527287f00a6b0823bd27b8f09a3a055
#
_entry.id   0527287f00a6b0823bd27b8f09a3a055
#
_cell.length_a   1.000
_cell.length_b   1.000
_cell.length_c   1.000
_cell.angle_alpha   90.00
_cell.angle_beta   90.00
_cell.angle_gamma   90.00
#
_symmetry.space_group_name_H-M   'P 1'
#
loop_
_entity.id
_entity.type
_entity.pdbx_description
1 polymer ?
#
loop_
_entity_poly.entity_id
_entity_poly.type
_entity_poly.pdbx_seq_one_letter_code
_entity_poly.pdbx_strand_id
1 'polypeptide(L)'
;MKKTMLMFILSVITSFSFIFSQALPGTLNWYNGEGNGMFTEVAYKKILSKKKSTTVVVAVIDSGVDVEHEDLNGHIWVNAKEIPGNNKDDDGNGYVDDINGWNFLGNKKGENVDKARLEKARIVSKYQSIYENGDAAKFANDPMFKLYQEAKASVEADKEQFAPYMEMIGKGMFDKETEEYLKDQMEYNLNPAFDDRSLIGDNPDDFNDKFYGNGNAEGPDALHGTHVAGIIAAVRGNNKGGDGVADDVKIMSIRAVPNGDEHDKDVALAIRYAVDNGAKVINMSFGKGFSPNSEKVQDAIAYAASKDVLMIHAAGNDAANVDEVPNFPHKPLVDQPSNLSRLMFLNIGANTKEKGKKMVADFSNFGAIEVDVFAPGNEIYNTVPQSEYKNLQGTSMAAPMVAGVAALLKSRFPAATMMDICNAITSTVKKYPELEGLCNTGGVVNVYNAAMALEKKFK
;
A
#
# COMPACT_ATOMS: atom_id res chain seq x y z
N MET A 1 -16.96 19.34 -21.07
CA MET A 1 -15.58 18.97 -20.90
C MET A 1 -14.78 19.89 -19.97
N LYS A 2 -14.73 21.22 -20.11
CA LYS A 2 -13.95 22.10 -19.19
C LYS A 2 -14.44 22.18 -17.72
N LYS A 3 -15.72 21.94 -17.43
CA LYS A 3 -16.26 21.99 -16.04
C LYS A 3 -15.99 20.69 -15.24
N THR A 4 -15.89 19.55 -15.89
CA THR A 4 -15.62 18.25 -15.25
C THR A 4 -14.14 18.13 -14.86
N MET A 5 -13.25 18.71 -15.66
CA MET A 5 -11.80 18.70 -15.41
C MET A 5 -11.40 19.58 -14.22
N LEU A 6 -12.13 20.68 -13.96
CA LEU A 6 -11.90 21.54 -12.79
C LEU A 6 -12.32 20.86 -11.48
N MET A 7 -13.29 19.94 -11.51
CA MET A 7 -13.71 19.17 -10.32
C MET A 7 -12.68 18.08 -9.93
N PHE A 8 -11.95 17.51 -10.88
CA PHE A 8 -10.98 16.43 -10.60
C PHE A 8 -9.73 16.96 -9.87
N ILE A 9 -9.24 18.14 -10.28
CA ILE A 9 -8.08 18.76 -9.62
C ILE A 9 -8.50 19.41 -8.29
N LEU A 10 -9.73 19.93 -8.18
CA LEU A 10 -10.27 20.41 -6.89
C LEU A 10 -10.42 19.25 -5.89
N SER A 11 -10.67 17.99 -6.32
CA SER A 11 -10.78 16.86 -5.40
C SER A 11 -9.42 16.46 -4.82
N VAL A 12 -8.33 16.60 -5.55
CA VAL A 12 -6.98 16.39 -5.03
C VAL A 12 -6.55 17.57 -4.13
N ILE A 13 -6.89 18.81 -4.50
CA ILE A 13 -6.52 20.02 -3.74
C ILE A 13 -7.45 20.24 -2.53
N THR A 14 -8.74 19.90 -2.60
CA THR A 14 -9.68 20.07 -1.47
C THR A 14 -9.55 18.97 -0.40
N SER A 15 -8.79 17.92 -0.65
CA SER A 15 -8.51 16.86 0.35
C SER A 15 -7.56 17.32 1.47
N PHE A 16 -6.87 18.46 1.32
CA PHE A 16 -5.91 18.97 2.30
C PHE A 16 -6.38 20.23 3.08
N SER A 17 -7.67 20.49 3.14
CA SER A 17 -8.16 21.53 4.06
C SER A 17 -8.15 21.00 5.48
N PHE A 18 -7.06 21.26 6.23
CA PHE A 18 -6.94 20.99 7.65
C PHE A 18 -7.97 21.78 8.46
N ILE A 19 -9.10 21.16 8.74
CA ILE A 19 -9.93 21.58 9.86
C ILE A 19 -9.41 20.80 11.07
N PHE A 20 -8.68 21.47 11.97
CA PHE A 20 -8.47 21.03 13.34
C PHE A 20 -9.83 20.98 14.06
N SER A 21 -10.63 20.01 13.73
CA SER A 21 -11.76 19.61 14.55
C SER A 21 -11.22 18.55 15.49
N GLN A 22 -11.15 18.84 16.79
CA GLN A 22 -11.05 17.76 17.78
C GLN A 22 -12.25 16.83 17.55
N ALA A 23 -12.00 15.73 16.87
CA ALA A 23 -13.02 14.73 16.61
C ALA A 23 -13.52 14.19 17.95
N LEU A 24 -14.84 14.10 18.12
CA LEU A 24 -15.43 13.48 19.30
C LEU A 24 -14.98 12.02 19.42
N PRO A 25 -14.65 11.50 20.62
CA PRO A 25 -14.05 10.18 20.81
C PRO A 25 -14.74 9.02 20.07
N GLY A 26 -16.05 9.09 19.86
CA GLY A 26 -16.80 8.06 19.12
C GLY A 26 -16.67 8.11 17.60
N THR A 27 -16.05 9.14 17.03
CA THR A 27 -15.87 9.27 15.58
C THR A 27 -14.46 8.86 15.14
N LEU A 28 -13.50 8.79 16.06
CA LEU A 28 -12.10 8.43 15.76
C LEU A 28 -11.96 6.98 15.31
N ASN A 29 -12.76 6.07 15.87
CA ASN A 29 -12.73 4.64 15.59
C ASN A 29 -13.93 4.14 14.77
N TRP A 30 -14.56 5.01 13.96
CA TRP A 30 -15.76 4.62 13.21
C TRP A 30 -15.57 3.36 12.38
N TYR A 31 -14.35 3.15 11.86
CA TYR A 31 -13.97 2.03 11.01
C TYR A 31 -14.01 0.69 11.74
N ASN A 32 -13.74 0.65 13.07
CA ASN A 32 -13.86 -0.54 13.90
C ASN A 32 -15.31 -0.80 14.40
N GLY A 33 -16.19 0.20 14.24
CA GLY A 33 -17.57 0.17 14.70
C GLY A 33 -18.53 -0.57 13.77
N GLU A 34 -19.82 -0.42 14.09
CA GLU A 34 -20.95 -0.91 13.29
C GLU A 34 -21.28 0.05 12.12
N GLY A 35 -22.36 -0.21 11.42
CA GLY A 35 -22.79 0.62 10.27
C GLY A 35 -21.96 0.32 9.03
N ASN A 36 -21.24 1.30 8.55
CA ASN A 36 -20.30 1.18 7.41
C ASN A 36 -18.86 0.82 7.85
N GLY A 37 -18.64 0.64 9.18
CA GLY A 37 -17.42 0.09 9.72
C GLY A 37 -17.39 -1.45 9.63
N MET A 38 -16.32 -2.04 10.15
CA MET A 38 -16.01 -3.47 9.97
C MET A 38 -16.54 -4.39 11.04
N PHE A 39 -17.28 -3.89 12.04
CA PHE A 39 -17.77 -4.69 13.19
C PHE A 39 -16.67 -5.34 14.03
N THR A 40 -15.49 -4.73 14.06
CA THR A 40 -14.33 -5.21 14.82
C THR A 40 -14.63 -5.25 16.32
N GLU A 41 -15.22 -4.18 16.87
CA GLU A 41 -15.59 -4.11 18.29
C GLU A 41 -16.60 -5.20 18.69
N VAL A 42 -17.56 -5.47 17.81
CA VAL A 42 -18.54 -6.54 18.02
C VAL A 42 -17.87 -7.91 18.04
N ALA A 43 -16.90 -8.12 17.12
CA ALA A 43 -16.14 -9.37 17.04
C ALA A 43 -15.31 -9.60 18.32
N TYR A 44 -14.55 -8.58 18.76
CA TYR A 44 -13.82 -8.65 20.03
C TYR A 44 -14.74 -9.00 21.20
N LYS A 45 -15.80 -8.23 21.39
CA LYS A 45 -16.73 -8.40 22.53
C LYS A 45 -17.40 -9.77 22.56
N LYS A 46 -17.80 -10.31 21.41
CA LYS A 46 -18.63 -11.52 21.37
C LYS A 46 -17.84 -12.82 21.21
N ILE A 47 -16.71 -12.78 20.49
CA ILE A 47 -16.00 -14.00 20.07
C ILE A 47 -14.50 -13.94 20.43
N LEU A 48 -13.77 -12.92 19.95
CA LEU A 48 -12.34 -12.97 19.89
C LEU A 48 -11.66 -12.83 21.25
N SER A 49 -12.21 -12.03 22.17
CA SER A 49 -11.69 -11.90 23.54
C SER A 49 -11.71 -13.20 24.36
N LYS A 50 -12.47 -14.19 23.91
CA LYS A 50 -12.55 -15.51 24.57
C LYS A 50 -11.52 -16.51 24.05
N LYS A 51 -10.77 -16.15 23.03
CA LYS A 51 -9.76 -17.00 22.38
C LYS A 51 -8.36 -16.55 22.75
N LYS A 52 -7.47 -17.52 22.97
CA LYS A 52 -6.05 -17.23 23.06
C LYS A 52 -5.56 -16.73 21.72
N SER A 53 -4.67 -15.77 21.73
CA SER A 53 -3.99 -15.26 20.55
C SER A 53 -2.63 -15.93 20.33
N THR A 54 -2.18 -15.87 19.10
CA THR A 54 -0.83 -16.18 18.68
C THR A 54 -0.37 -15.01 17.84
N THR A 55 0.76 -14.42 18.17
CA THR A 55 1.30 -13.25 17.49
C THR A 55 1.51 -13.52 16.00
N VAL A 56 1.05 -12.61 15.15
CA VAL A 56 1.16 -12.67 13.69
C VAL A 56 2.04 -11.54 13.18
N VAL A 57 2.98 -11.85 12.30
CA VAL A 57 3.80 -10.84 11.63
C VAL A 57 3.07 -10.34 10.39
N VAL A 58 2.94 -9.01 10.30
CA VAL A 58 2.40 -8.29 9.14
C VAL A 58 3.52 -7.43 8.57
N ALA A 59 3.89 -7.67 7.32
CA ALA A 59 4.82 -6.80 6.61
C ALA A 59 4.06 -5.60 6.03
N VAL A 60 4.59 -4.41 6.27
CA VAL A 60 4.15 -3.16 5.66
C VAL A 60 5.24 -2.77 4.65
N ILE A 61 4.96 -3.04 3.37
CA ILE A 61 5.82 -2.56 2.27
C ILE A 61 5.30 -1.18 1.90
N ASP A 62 6.08 -0.13 2.24
CA ASP A 62 5.60 1.25 2.16
C ASP A 62 6.78 2.24 2.15
N SER A 63 6.53 3.50 2.51
CA SER A 63 7.55 4.57 2.58
C SER A 63 8.48 4.49 3.81
N GLY A 64 8.21 3.56 4.73
CA GLY A 64 8.86 3.38 6.03
C GLY A 64 7.87 3.53 7.18
N VAL A 65 8.28 3.16 8.38
CA VAL A 65 7.46 3.24 9.61
C VAL A 65 8.30 3.84 10.73
N ASP A 66 7.75 4.81 11.45
CA ASP A 66 8.30 5.28 12.75
C ASP A 66 8.16 4.15 13.77
N VAL A 67 9.22 3.36 13.91
CA VAL A 67 9.25 2.18 14.78
C VAL A 67 9.29 2.54 16.28
N GLU A 68 9.56 3.80 16.61
CA GLU A 68 9.58 4.31 17.98
C GLU A 68 8.27 5.00 18.38
N HIS A 69 7.29 5.06 17.48
CA HIS A 69 5.99 5.69 17.74
C HIS A 69 5.31 5.10 18.98
N GLU A 70 4.91 5.98 19.94
CA GLU A 70 4.38 5.56 21.26
C GLU A 70 3.18 4.60 21.17
N ASP A 71 2.36 4.76 20.13
CA ASP A 71 1.15 3.95 19.92
C ASP A 71 1.40 2.68 19.09
N LEU A 72 2.62 2.46 18.63
CA LEU A 72 3.11 1.21 18.04
C LEU A 72 4.00 0.43 19.02
N ASN A 73 4.18 0.93 20.23
CA ASN A 73 5.04 0.30 21.23
C ASN A 73 4.55 -1.13 21.55
N GLY A 74 5.47 -2.08 21.46
CA GLY A 74 5.17 -3.51 21.64
C GLY A 74 4.58 -4.18 20.38
N HIS A 75 4.29 -3.46 19.29
CA HIS A 75 3.76 -3.98 18.04
C HIS A 75 4.74 -3.97 16.87
N ILE A 76 5.98 -3.55 17.09
CA ILE A 76 7.03 -3.61 16.06
C ILE A 76 7.69 -4.99 16.06
N TRP A 77 7.91 -5.53 14.87
CA TRP A 77 8.68 -6.77 14.67
C TRP A 77 10.16 -6.51 14.97
N VAL A 78 10.80 -7.49 15.57
CA VAL A 78 12.23 -7.47 15.85
C VAL A 78 12.84 -8.77 15.35
N ASN A 79 13.85 -8.69 14.50
CA ASN A 79 14.68 -9.82 14.15
C ASN A 79 15.54 -10.23 15.35
N ALA A 80 15.05 -11.18 16.12
CA ALA A 80 15.71 -11.61 17.37
C ALA A 80 17.05 -12.35 17.13
N LYS A 81 17.43 -12.60 15.88
CA LYS A 81 18.70 -13.24 15.53
C LYS A 81 19.81 -12.22 15.27
N GLU A 82 19.43 -10.96 15.01
CA GLU A 82 20.34 -9.85 14.80
C GLU A 82 20.79 -9.21 16.13
N ILE A 83 22.03 -8.74 16.19
CA ILE A 83 22.57 -7.96 17.30
C ILE A 83 22.65 -6.50 16.88
N PRO A 84 21.80 -5.62 17.40
CA PRO A 84 21.67 -4.25 16.90
C PRO A 84 22.98 -3.47 16.86
N GLY A 85 23.28 -2.85 15.71
CA GLY A 85 24.38 -1.91 15.54
C GLY A 85 25.77 -2.52 15.49
N ASN A 86 25.88 -3.83 15.28
CA ASN A 86 27.20 -4.48 15.18
C ASN A 86 27.79 -4.50 13.75
N ASN A 87 27.02 -4.02 12.76
CA ASN A 87 27.33 -3.99 11.32
C ASN A 87 27.65 -5.38 10.74
N LYS A 88 26.95 -6.40 11.21
CA LYS A 88 27.04 -7.76 10.71
C LYS A 88 25.66 -8.30 10.40
N ASP A 89 25.61 -9.22 9.49
CA ASP A 89 24.49 -10.12 9.22
C ASP A 89 24.68 -11.34 10.13
N ASP A 90 24.03 -11.32 11.31
CA ASP A 90 24.22 -12.36 12.33
C ASP A 90 23.41 -13.62 12.03
N ASP A 91 22.32 -13.52 11.25
CA ASP A 91 21.48 -14.66 10.87
C ASP A 91 21.81 -15.24 9.48
N GLY A 92 22.67 -14.58 8.72
CA GLY A 92 23.14 -15.04 7.41
C GLY A 92 22.10 -14.94 6.31
N ASN A 93 21.12 -14.03 6.45
CA ASN A 93 20.05 -13.84 5.48
C ASN A 93 20.45 -12.89 4.32
N GLY A 94 21.59 -12.21 4.43
CA GLY A 94 22.13 -11.26 3.46
C GLY A 94 21.84 -9.79 3.77
N TYR A 95 21.12 -9.50 4.85
CA TYR A 95 20.69 -8.16 5.26
C TYR A 95 21.30 -7.80 6.62
N VAL A 96 22.23 -6.86 6.61
CA VAL A 96 23.03 -6.44 7.80
C VAL A 96 22.19 -5.58 8.73
N ASP A 97 22.11 -5.96 10.01
CA ASP A 97 21.36 -5.21 11.05
C ASP A 97 19.88 -4.95 10.65
N ASP A 98 19.19 -5.91 10.07
CA ASP A 98 17.77 -5.80 9.68
C ASP A 98 16.80 -5.97 10.87
N ILE A 99 17.00 -5.14 11.90
CA ILE A 99 16.36 -5.29 13.21
C ILE A 99 14.83 -5.19 13.16
N ASN A 100 14.29 -4.19 12.44
CA ASN A 100 12.84 -3.96 12.35
C ASN A 100 12.27 -4.16 10.93
N GLY A 101 13.12 -4.64 10.02
CA GLY A 101 12.83 -4.80 8.61
C GLY A 101 13.97 -4.29 7.74
N TRP A 102 13.66 -3.90 6.51
CA TRP A 102 14.70 -3.52 5.54
C TRP A 102 14.30 -2.31 4.69
N ASN A 103 15.28 -1.52 4.31
CA ASN A 103 15.14 -0.37 3.42
C ASN A 103 15.85 -0.61 2.09
N PHE A 104 15.08 -0.88 1.04
CA PHE A 104 15.57 -1.04 -0.34
C PHE A 104 15.89 0.30 -1.03
N LEU A 105 15.54 1.43 -0.42
CA LEU A 105 15.80 2.78 -0.95
C LEU A 105 17.00 3.45 -0.27
N GLY A 106 17.86 2.66 0.36
CA GLY A 106 19.07 3.12 1.01
C GLY A 106 20.34 2.52 0.43
N ASN A 107 21.47 2.96 0.94
CA ASN A 107 22.77 2.36 0.66
C ASN A 107 23.52 1.97 1.95
N LYS A 108 24.62 1.25 1.79
CA LYS A 108 25.46 0.78 2.92
C LYS A 108 26.13 1.90 3.74
N LYS A 109 26.06 3.16 3.28
CA LYS A 109 26.56 4.32 4.03
C LYS A 109 25.47 4.97 4.89
N GLY A 110 24.24 4.45 4.85
CA GLY A 110 23.09 5.02 5.57
C GLY A 110 22.40 6.17 4.83
N GLU A 111 22.81 6.47 3.59
CA GLU A 111 22.10 7.46 2.76
C GLU A 111 20.83 6.84 2.19
N ASN A 112 19.79 7.65 1.98
CA ASN A 112 18.47 7.19 1.56
C ASN A 112 17.93 8.03 0.41
N VAL A 113 17.30 7.38 -0.57
CA VAL A 113 16.49 8.03 -1.59
C VAL A 113 15.15 8.44 -0.97
N ASP A 114 14.74 9.66 -1.23
CA ASP A 114 13.43 10.22 -0.88
C ASP A 114 12.58 10.43 -2.14
N LYS A 115 13.08 11.23 -3.07
CA LYS A 115 12.39 11.58 -4.33
C LYS A 115 12.76 10.59 -5.43
N ALA A 116 11.76 10.19 -6.23
CA ALA A 116 11.97 9.30 -7.38
C ALA A 116 11.08 9.69 -8.55
N ARG A 117 11.46 9.21 -9.72
CA ARG A 117 10.65 9.33 -10.94
C ARG A 117 9.41 8.43 -10.87
N LEU A 118 8.35 8.86 -11.56
CA LEU A 118 7.30 7.93 -11.94
C LEU A 118 7.83 6.91 -12.98
N GLU A 119 7.29 5.71 -12.97
CA GLU A 119 7.76 4.63 -13.86
C GLU A 119 7.74 5.06 -15.34
N LYS A 120 6.71 5.80 -15.76
CA LYS A 120 6.64 6.35 -17.12
C LYS A 120 7.82 7.25 -17.47
N ALA A 121 8.32 8.05 -16.53
CA ALA A 121 9.50 8.90 -16.74
C ALA A 121 10.79 8.05 -16.81
N ARG A 122 10.89 6.96 -16.03
CA ARG A 122 11.98 5.98 -16.10
C ARG A 122 12.01 5.26 -17.46
N ILE A 123 10.84 4.83 -17.96
CA ILE A 123 10.69 4.22 -19.28
C ILE A 123 11.17 5.20 -20.38
N VAL A 124 10.73 6.47 -20.33
CA VAL A 124 11.18 7.49 -21.27
C VAL A 124 12.69 7.65 -21.19
N SER A 125 13.27 7.82 -20.01
CA SER A 125 14.71 7.95 -19.79
C SER A 125 15.51 6.80 -20.40
N LYS A 126 15.06 5.56 -20.17
CA LYS A 126 15.74 4.33 -20.60
C LYS A 126 15.74 4.13 -22.11
N TYR A 127 14.63 4.44 -22.77
CA TYR A 127 14.40 4.07 -24.16
C TYR A 127 14.48 5.24 -25.17
N GLN A 128 14.50 6.49 -24.70
CA GLN A 128 14.53 7.67 -25.57
C GLN A 128 15.67 7.64 -26.59
N SER A 129 16.89 7.36 -26.15
CA SER A 129 18.07 7.32 -27.04
C SER A 129 17.99 6.21 -28.10
N ILE A 130 17.26 5.12 -27.82
CA ILE A 130 17.09 3.99 -28.74
C ILE A 130 16.05 4.33 -29.80
N TYR A 131 14.90 4.87 -29.39
CA TYR A 131 13.74 4.99 -30.27
C TYR A 131 13.62 6.33 -31.00
N GLU A 132 14.20 7.42 -30.46
CA GLU A 132 14.15 8.72 -31.14
C GLU A 132 15.27 8.89 -32.21
N ASN A 133 16.37 8.15 -32.09
CA ASN A 133 17.46 8.20 -33.06
C ASN A 133 17.31 7.19 -34.21
N GLY A 134 16.25 6.41 -34.24
CA GLY A 134 16.00 5.36 -35.20
C GLY A 134 14.78 5.62 -36.10
N ASP A 135 14.69 4.83 -37.17
CA ASP A 135 13.49 4.78 -38.02
C ASP A 135 12.35 4.02 -37.28
N ALA A 136 11.27 4.72 -36.93
CA ALA A 136 10.14 4.17 -36.19
C ALA A 136 9.54 2.90 -36.86
N ALA A 137 9.65 2.77 -38.20
CA ALA A 137 9.19 1.59 -38.92
C ALA A 137 9.96 0.32 -38.51
N LYS A 138 11.23 0.45 -38.07
CA LYS A 138 12.01 -0.70 -37.59
C LYS A 138 11.57 -1.22 -36.23
N PHE A 139 10.89 -0.41 -35.46
CA PHE A 139 10.45 -0.74 -34.10
C PHE A 139 8.96 -1.12 -34.02
N ALA A 140 8.25 -1.12 -35.15
CA ALA A 140 6.78 -1.33 -35.17
C ALA A 140 6.29 -2.63 -34.48
N ASN A 141 7.13 -3.65 -34.42
CA ASN A 141 6.85 -4.94 -33.77
C ASN A 141 7.56 -5.11 -32.41
N ASP A 142 8.22 -4.08 -31.91
CA ASP A 142 8.88 -4.13 -30.60
C ASP A 142 7.87 -3.75 -29.51
N PRO A 143 7.54 -4.66 -28.57
CA PRO A 143 6.63 -4.36 -27.47
C PRO A 143 7.10 -3.19 -26.60
N MET A 144 8.43 -3.03 -26.45
CA MET A 144 9.00 -1.94 -25.66
C MET A 144 8.86 -0.60 -26.36
N PHE A 145 8.83 -0.55 -27.70
CA PHE A 145 8.54 0.68 -28.43
C PHE A 145 7.14 1.19 -28.16
N LYS A 146 6.15 0.31 -28.16
CA LYS A 146 4.77 0.67 -27.79
C LYS A 146 4.68 1.20 -26.36
N LEU A 147 5.28 0.48 -25.41
CA LEU A 147 5.33 0.91 -24.01
C LEU A 147 6.01 2.28 -23.85
N TYR A 148 7.12 2.52 -24.58
CA TYR A 148 7.79 3.80 -24.60
C TYR A 148 6.90 4.93 -25.14
N GLN A 149 6.16 4.68 -26.23
CA GLN A 149 5.23 5.68 -26.80
C GLN A 149 4.12 6.05 -25.83
N GLU A 150 3.51 5.04 -25.18
CA GLU A 150 2.46 5.23 -24.17
C GLU A 150 3.01 6.02 -22.96
N ALA A 151 4.16 5.63 -22.44
CA ALA A 151 4.82 6.32 -21.33
C ALA A 151 5.16 7.77 -21.66
N LYS A 152 5.73 8.02 -22.87
CA LYS A 152 6.08 9.37 -23.33
C LYS A 152 4.84 10.25 -23.46
N ALA A 153 3.80 9.76 -24.11
CA ALA A 153 2.53 10.49 -24.24
C ALA A 153 1.91 10.81 -22.86
N SER A 154 1.99 9.86 -21.91
CA SER A 154 1.51 10.08 -20.55
C SER A 154 2.32 11.13 -19.78
N VAL A 155 3.67 11.13 -19.90
CA VAL A 155 4.52 12.16 -19.29
C VAL A 155 4.20 13.54 -19.86
N GLU A 156 4.06 13.65 -21.19
CA GLU A 156 3.74 14.92 -21.86
C GLU A 156 2.36 15.44 -21.42
N ALA A 157 1.35 14.57 -21.37
CA ALA A 157 0.00 14.94 -20.95
C ALA A 157 -0.03 15.46 -19.50
N ASP A 158 0.68 14.80 -18.58
CA ASP A 158 0.74 15.25 -17.18
C ASP A 158 1.49 16.58 -17.06
N LYS A 159 2.60 16.77 -17.78
CA LYS A 159 3.32 18.04 -17.79
C LYS A 159 2.45 19.19 -18.31
N GLU A 160 1.68 18.97 -19.37
CA GLU A 160 0.70 19.93 -19.87
C GLU A 160 -0.38 20.23 -18.83
N GLN A 161 -0.83 19.22 -18.08
CA GLN A 161 -1.82 19.40 -17.01
C GLN A 161 -1.27 20.22 -15.85
N PHE A 162 -0.03 20.01 -15.44
CA PHE A 162 0.59 20.72 -14.30
C PHE A 162 1.08 22.13 -14.67
N ALA A 163 1.43 22.39 -15.93
CA ALA A 163 2.01 23.67 -16.38
C ALA A 163 1.25 24.93 -15.91
N PRO A 164 -0.09 25.03 -15.98
CA PRO A 164 -0.83 26.20 -15.49
C PRO A 164 -0.69 26.42 -13.97
N TYR A 165 -0.53 25.36 -13.19
CA TYR A 165 -0.39 25.44 -11.72
C TYR A 165 1.02 25.91 -11.33
N MET A 166 2.04 25.48 -12.09
CA MET A 166 3.42 25.95 -11.89
C MET A 166 3.52 27.48 -12.01
N GLU A 167 2.75 28.12 -12.89
CA GLU A 167 2.68 29.58 -13.01
C GLU A 167 2.05 30.27 -11.79
N MET A 168 1.32 29.53 -10.96
CA MET A 168 0.62 30.04 -9.77
C MET A 168 1.45 29.89 -8.48
N ILE A 169 2.53 29.12 -8.52
CA ILE A 169 3.44 28.93 -7.37
C ILE A 169 4.02 30.29 -6.94
N GLY A 170 4.09 30.52 -5.64
CA GLY A 170 4.61 31.76 -5.05
C GLY A 170 3.67 32.96 -5.15
N LYS A 171 2.45 32.80 -5.68
CA LYS A 171 1.44 33.86 -5.77
C LYS A 171 0.42 33.82 -4.61
N GLY A 172 0.63 32.97 -3.60
CA GLY A 172 -0.26 32.80 -2.46
C GLY A 172 -1.60 32.14 -2.78
N MET A 173 -1.66 31.39 -3.90
CA MET A 173 -2.86 30.67 -4.33
C MET A 173 -2.94 29.25 -3.75
N PHE A 174 -1.81 28.70 -3.32
CA PHE A 174 -1.68 27.38 -2.73
C PHE A 174 -1.03 27.48 -1.35
N ASP A 175 -1.30 26.50 -0.48
CA ASP A 175 -0.51 26.31 0.72
C ASP A 175 0.88 25.74 0.36
N LYS A 176 1.78 25.73 1.34
CA LYS A 176 3.17 25.32 1.14
C LYS A 176 3.29 23.86 0.69
N GLU A 177 2.46 22.99 1.24
CA GLU A 177 2.46 21.55 0.95
C GLU A 177 2.03 21.28 -0.51
N THR A 178 0.99 21.97 -0.98
CA THR A 178 0.55 21.91 -2.39
C THR A 178 1.62 22.46 -3.34
N GLU A 179 2.29 23.56 -2.99
CA GLU A 179 3.37 24.11 -3.82
C GLU A 179 4.56 23.13 -3.90
N GLU A 180 4.91 22.48 -2.80
CA GLU A 180 5.97 21.48 -2.75
C GLU A 180 5.61 20.27 -3.60
N TYR A 181 4.40 19.75 -3.46
CA TYR A 181 3.88 18.67 -4.30
C TYR A 181 3.98 18.98 -5.81
N LEU A 182 3.52 20.17 -6.21
CA LEU A 182 3.57 20.59 -7.63
C LEU A 182 4.99 20.70 -8.16
N LYS A 183 5.94 21.17 -7.34
CA LYS A 183 7.37 21.22 -7.70
C LYS A 183 7.93 19.80 -7.85
N ASP A 184 7.64 18.92 -6.90
CA ASP A 184 8.09 17.53 -6.93
C ASP A 184 7.62 16.80 -8.19
N GLN A 185 6.36 17.05 -8.63
CA GLN A 185 5.86 16.49 -9.88
C GLN A 185 6.72 16.87 -11.08
N MET A 186 7.18 18.12 -11.18
CA MET A 186 7.91 18.62 -12.35
C MET A 186 9.42 18.39 -12.26
N GLU A 187 10.00 18.54 -11.06
CA GLU A 187 11.46 18.47 -10.85
C GLU A 187 11.96 17.03 -10.76
N TYR A 188 11.15 16.13 -10.21
CA TYR A 188 11.51 14.73 -9.92
C TYR A 188 10.64 13.73 -10.67
N ASN A 189 9.34 13.70 -10.38
CA ASN A 189 8.45 12.61 -10.77
C ASN A 189 8.29 12.49 -12.30
N LEU A 190 8.08 13.60 -13.00
CA LEU A 190 7.91 13.67 -14.47
C LEU A 190 9.19 14.02 -15.21
N ASN A 191 10.35 14.04 -14.54
CA ASN A 191 11.62 14.41 -15.14
C ASN A 191 12.46 13.19 -15.55
N PRO A 192 12.53 12.82 -16.84
CA PRO A 192 13.32 11.67 -17.27
C PRO A 192 14.82 11.80 -16.99
N ALA A 193 15.34 13.03 -16.80
CA ALA A 193 16.75 13.28 -16.54
C ALA A 193 17.12 13.22 -15.04
N PHE A 194 16.14 13.13 -14.14
CA PHE A 194 16.41 13.02 -12.70
C PHE A 194 17.03 11.65 -12.38
N ASP A 195 18.11 11.63 -11.61
CA ASP A 195 18.74 10.40 -11.15
C ASP A 195 18.24 10.05 -9.75
N ASP A 196 17.40 9.06 -9.68
CA ASP A 196 16.77 8.57 -8.45
C ASP A 196 17.38 7.23 -7.96
N ARG A 197 18.45 6.73 -8.62
CA ARG A 197 18.93 5.36 -8.32
C ARG A 197 20.42 5.25 -8.04
N SER A 198 21.27 6.10 -8.60
CA SER A 198 22.72 5.97 -8.46
C SER A 198 23.21 6.05 -7.01
N LEU A 199 22.46 6.74 -6.12
CA LEU A 199 22.76 6.80 -4.69
C LEU A 199 22.71 5.42 -4.04
N ILE A 200 21.79 4.56 -4.45
CA ILE A 200 21.63 3.19 -3.89
C ILE A 200 22.81 2.32 -4.33
N GLY A 201 23.24 2.49 -5.58
CA GLY A 201 24.40 1.80 -6.13
C GLY A 201 24.14 0.37 -6.59
N ASP A 202 22.86 -0.01 -6.78
CA ASP A 202 22.44 -1.27 -7.36
C ASP A 202 22.16 -1.13 -8.87
N ASN A 203 21.94 -2.25 -9.53
CA ASN A 203 21.41 -2.29 -10.89
C ASN A 203 19.90 -2.62 -10.85
N PRO A 204 19.00 -1.67 -11.18
CA PRO A 204 17.55 -1.88 -11.11
C PRO A 204 17.03 -2.92 -12.12
N ASP A 205 17.80 -3.27 -13.15
CA ASP A 205 17.46 -4.28 -14.14
C ASP A 205 17.99 -5.67 -13.78
N ASP A 206 18.87 -5.80 -12.79
CA ASP A 206 19.43 -7.08 -12.35
C ASP A 206 18.75 -7.57 -11.06
N PHE A 207 17.81 -8.48 -11.19
CA PHE A 207 17.10 -9.10 -10.07
C PHE A 207 17.95 -10.10 -9.27
N ASN A 208 19.20 -10.39 -9.69
CA ASN A 208 20.15 -11.18 -8.91
C ASN A 208 20.98 -10.34 -7.95
N ASP A 209 21.07 -9.03 -8.20
CA ASP A 209 21.64 -8.06 -7.29
C ASP A 209 20.61 -7.74 -6.19
N LYS A 210 20.65 -8.48 -5.06
CA LYS A 210 19.60 -8.51 -4.04
C LYS A 210 19.98 -7.77 -2.75
N PHE A 211 21.28 -7.73 -2.43
CA PHE A 211 21.76 -7.34 -1.11
C PHE A 211 22.29 -5.90 -1.09
N TYR A 212 21.44 -4.97 -1.50
CA TYR A 212 21.61 -3.52 -1.38
C TYR A 212 20.63 -2.98 -0.33
N GLY A 213 20.76 -1.70 0.00
CA GLY A 213 19.92 -1.08 1.02
C GLY A 213 20.61 -0.96 2.37
N ASN A 214 19.84 -0.75 3.41
CA ASN A 214 20.30 -0.66 4.81
C ASN A 214 19.17 -0.99 5.79
N GLY A 215 19.51 -1.12 7.08
CA GLY A 215 18.57 -1.44 8.16
C GLY A 215 17.69 -0.27 8.64
N ASN A 216 17.78 0.93 8.04
CA ASN A 216 16.92 2.07 8.40
C ASN A 216 15.51 1.91 7.82
N ALA A 217 14.67 1.17 8.50
CA ALA A 217 13.32 0.85 8.05
C ALA A 217 12.32 2.02 8.19
N GLU A 218 12.71 3.16 8.78
CA GLU A 218 11.92 4.39 8.83
C GLU A 218 12.16 5.26 7.59
N GLY A 219 13.43 5.58 7.28
CA GLY A 219 13.79 6.46 6.17
C GLY A 219 13.46 7.93 6.40
N PRO A 220 13.55 8.78 5.37
CA PRO A 220 13.37 10.23 5.49
C PRO A 220 11.88 10.68 5.54
N ASP A 221 10.96 9.90 5.00
CA ASP A 221 9.52 10.18 5.01
C ASP A 221 8.72 8.91 5.32
N ALA A 222 8.44 8.69 6.60
CA ALA A 222 7.68 7.56 7.09
C ALA A 222 6.19 7.89 7.35
N LEU A 223 5.69 9.03 6.88
CA LEU A 223 4.33 9.49 7.21
C LEU A 223 3.28 8.45 6.79
N HIS A 224 3.31 8.05 5.54
CA HIS A 224 2.30 7.15 4.96
C HIS A 224 2.38 5.75 5.60
N GLY A 225 3.57 5.14 5.67
CA GLY A 225 3.72 3.79 6.22
C GLY A 225 3.46 3.73 7.73
N THR A 226 3.77 4.80 8.50
CA THR A 226 3.41 4.88 9.93
C THR A 226 1.90 4.91 10.12
N HIS A 227 1.16 5.62 9.25
CA HIS A 227 -0.30 5.65 9.29
C HIS A 227 -0.90 4.28 8.95
N VAL A 228 -0.38 3.63 7.93
CA VAL A 228 -0.74 2.25 7.55
C VAL A 228 -0.48 1.27 8.69
N ALA A 229 0.69 1.34 9.33
CA ALA A 229 1.05 0.49 10.47
C ALA A 229 0.08 0.68 11.66
N GLY A 230 -0.28 1.93 11.96
CA GLY A 230 -1.22 2.24 13.03
C GLY A 230 -2.63 1.69 12.78
N ILE A 231 -3.13 1.76 11.56
CA ILE A 231 -4.41 1.15 11.19
C ILE A 231 -4.41 -0.35 11.50
N ILE A 232 -3.30 -1.03 11.24
CA ILE A 232 -3.18 -2.47 11.54
C ILE A 232 -3.05 -2.71 13.04
N ALA A 233 -2.18 -1.95 13.75
CA ALA A 233 -1.58 -2.36 15.01
C ALA A 233 -1.51 -1.31 16.11
N ALA A 234 -2.06 -0.09 15.96
CA ALA A 234 -2.07 0.90 17.05
C ALA A 234 -2.69 0.30 18.33
N VAL A 235 -2.08 0.63 19.48
CA VAL A 235 -2.48 0.05 20.78
C VAL A 235 -3.94 0.36 21.09
N ARG A 236 -4.73 -0.68 21.26
CA ARG A 236 -6.17 -0.55 21.47
C ARG A 236 -6.52 -0.10 22.90
N GLY A 237 -7.49 0.81 23.01
CA GLY A 237 -8.10 1.20 24.30
C GLY A 237 -7.20 2.04 25.19
N ASN A 238 -6.15 2.67 24.66
CA ASN A 238 -5.22 3.52 25.42
C ASN A 238 -5.62 5.00 25.45
N ASN A 239 -6.73 5.37 24.80
CA ASN A 239 -7.23 6.74 24.65
C ASN A 239 -6.31 7.68 23.87
N LYS A 240 -5.47 7.12 22.96
CA LYS A 240 -4.63 7.85 22.03
C LYS A 240 -5.05 7.47 20.61
N GLY A 241 -4.92 8.39 19.68
CA GLY A 241 -5.18 8.11 18.26
C GLY A 241 -6.45 7.33 17.95
N GLY A 242 -6.39 6.53 16.90
CA GLY A 242 -7.37 5.50 16.56
C GLY A 242 -6.87 4.11 16.95
N ASP A 243 -7.76 3.21 17.36
CA ASP A 243 -7.38 1.83 17.67
C ASP A 243 -6.99 1.04 16.42
N GLY A 244 -5.88 0.34 16.46
CA GLY A 244 -5.53 -0.64 15.44
C GLY A 244 -6.59 -1.74 15.32
N VAL A 245 -6.66 -2.40 14.17
CA VAL A 245 -7.61 -3.49 13.95
C VAL A 245 -7.23 -4.73 14.78
N ALA A 246 -5.93 -5.02 14.88
CA ALA A 246 -5.39 -6.22 15.53
C ALA A 246 -4.56 -5.89 16.77
N ASP A 247 -4.75 -6.66 17.83
CA ASP A 247 -4.13 -6.45 19.15
C ASP A 247 -2.91 -7.35 19.44
N ASP A 248 -2.69 -8.41 18.67
CA ASP A 248 -1.56 -9.33 18.85
C ASP A 248 -0.85 -9.58 17.53
N VAL A 249 -0.18 -8.53 17.05
CA VAL A 249 0.56 -8.52 15.78
C VAL A 249 1.90 -7.82 15.94
N LYS A 250 2.79 -8.07 14.99
CA LYS A 250 4.07 -7.39 14.85
C LYS A 250 4.21 -6.83 13.45
N ILE A 251 4.47 -5.55 13.34
CA ILE A 251 4.71 -4.83 12.08
C ILE A 251 6.18 -4.98 11.69
N MET A 252 6.42 -5.58 10.54
CA MET A 252 7.72 -5.61 9.88
C MET A 252 7.75 -4.47 8.85
N SER A 253 8.58 -3.46 9.08
CA SER A 253 8.69 -2.31 8.19
C SER A 253 9.61 -2.63 7.01
N ILE A 254 9.10 -2.50 5.79
CA ILE A 254 9.91 -2.68 4.57
C ILE A 254 9.75 -1.45 3.69
N ARG A 255 10.81 -0.65 3.63
CA ARG A 255 10.80 0.58 2.87
C ARG A 255 11.17 0.31 1.41
N ALA A 256 10.20 0.46 0.50
CA ALA A 256 10.38 0.24 -0.94
C ALA A 256 9.63 1.29 -1.80
N VAL A 257 8.89 2.21 -1.16
CA VAL A 257 8.07 3.23 -1.84
C VAL A 257 8.64 4.61 -1.57
N PRO A 258 9.22 5.29 -2.57
CA PRO A 258 9.71 6.67 -2.46
C PRO A 258 8.57 7.68 -2.72
N ASN A 259 8.87 8.97 -2.63
CA ASN A 259 8.01 9.99 -3.23
C ASN A 259 8.18 9.96 -4.77
N GLY A 260 7.34 9.17 -5.41
CA GLY A 260 7.37 8.74 -6.80
C GLY A 260 6.91 7.29 -6.91
N ASP A 261 7.13 6.62 -8.05
CA ASP A 261 6.78 5.21 -8.18
C ASP A 261 7.87 4.28 -7.63
N GLU A 262 7.46 3.21 -7.00
CA GLU A 262 8.31 2.10 -6.58
C GLU A 262 8.93 1.36 -7.79
N HIS A 263 10.11 0.79 -7.62
CA HIS A 263 10.72 -0.08 -8.63
C HIS A 263 10.18 -1.51 -8.52
N ASP A 264 9.89 -2.15 -9.66
CA ASP A 264 9.45 -3.55 -9.71
C ASP A 264 10.41 -4.49 -8.97
N LYS A 265 11.73 -4.22 -9.07
CA LYS A 265 12.78 -4.97 -8.38
C LYS A 265 12.63 -4.88 -6.86
N ASP A 266 12.46 -3.66 -6.34
CA ASP A 266 12.33 -3.43 -4.90
C ASP A 266 11.07 -4.11 -4.35
N VAL A 267 9.94 -4.01 -5.07
CA VAL A 267 8.68 -4.69 -4.71
C VAL A 267 8.84 -6.22 -4.69
N ALA A 268 9.45 -6.78 -5.73
CA ALA A 268 9.65 -8.24 -5.80
C ALA A 268 10.57 -8.76 -4.68
N LEU A 269 11.62 -8.02 -4.36
CA LEU A 269 12.55 -8.36 -3.27
C LEU A 269 11.90 -8.14 -1.90
N ALA A 270 11.15 -7.07 -1.71
CA ALA A 270 10.40 -6.77 -0.48
C ALA A 270 9.39 -7.87 -0.13
N ILE A 271 8.63 -8.34 -1.12
CA ILE A 271 7.71 -9.48 -0.94
C ILE A 271 8.47 -10.74 -0.49
N ARG A 272 9.59 -11.08 -1.14
CA ARG A 272 10.40 -12.24 -0.77
C ARG A 272 11.01 -12.10 0.62
N TYR A 273 11.58 -10.94 0.93
CA TYR A 273 12.11 -10.63 2.26
C TYR A 273 11.04 -10.81 3.35
N ALA A 274 9.84 -10.26 3.14
CA ALA A 274 8.72 -10.41 4.07
C ALA A 274 8.37 -11.89 4.35
N VAL A 275 8.29 -12.69 3.29
CA VAL A 275 7.97 -14.13 3.37
C VAL A 275 9.05 -14.90 4.11
N ASP A 276 10.33 -14.67 3.75
CA ASP A 276 11.48 -15.38 4.30
C ASP A 276 11.68 -15.04 5.79
N ASN A 277 11.28 -13.85 6.23
CA ASN A 277 11.29 -13.41 7.63
C ASN A 277 9.97 -13.66 8.38
N GLY A 278 9.07 -14.48 7.82
CA GLY A 278 7.94 -15.08 8.53
C GLY A 278 6.65 -14.29 8.55
N ALA A 279 6.50 -13.24 7.73
CA ALA A 279 5.23 -12.55 7.57
C ALA A 279 4.12 -13.52 7.11
N LYS A 280 2.91 -13.32 7.61
CA LYS A 280 1.70 -14.05 7.20
C LYS A 280 0.75 -13.19 6.39
N VAL A 281 0.86 -11.88 6.54
CA VAL A 281 0.13 -10.89 5.76
C VAL A 281 1.14 -9.87 5.25
N ILE A 282 1.01 -9.46 4.00
CA ILE A 282 1.76 -8.37 3.39
C ILE A 282 0.77 -7.28 2.99
N ASN A 283 0.96 -6.08 3.48
CA ASN A 283 0.20 -4.90 3.06
C ASN A 283 1.00 -4.09 2.05
N MET A 284 0.35 -3.74 0.94
CA MET A 284 0.88 -2.97 -0.17
C MET A 284 -0.08 -1.81 -0.47
N SER A 285 0.16 -0.66 0.19
CA SER A 285 -0.67 0.54 0.07
C SER A 285 -0.13 1.51 -0.98
N PHE A 286 0.27 1.00 -2.13
CA PHE A 286 0.85 1.74 -3.26
C PHE A 286 0.36 1.16 -4.58
N GLY A 287 0.68 1.83 -5.69
CA GLY A 287 0.42 1.31 -7.03
C GLY A 287 0.80 2.31 -8.11
N LYS A 288 1.02 1.80 -9.32
CA LYS A 288 1.45 2.58 -10.49
C LYS A 288 0.82 2.09 -11.79
N GLY A 289 0.79 2.97 -12.80
CA GLY A 289 0.18 2.66 -14.09
C GLY A 289 1.06 1.86 -15.06
N PHE A 290 2.37 1.76 -14.79
CA PHE A 290 3.34 1.07 -15.64
C PHE A 290 4.21 0.13 -14.80
N SER A 291 4.48 -1.07 -15.32
CA SER A 291 5.34 -2.06 -14.64
C SER A 291 6.04 -2.92 -15.70
N PRO A 292 7.21 -2.47 -16.19
CA PRO A 292 7.94 -3.14 -17.28
C PRO A 292 8.46 -4.53 -16.90
N ASN A 293 8.62 -4.81 -15.61
CA ASN A 293 9.06 -6.11 -15.09
C ASN A 293 7.96 -6.76 -14.23
N SER A 294 6.68 -6.55 -14.58
CA SER A 294 5.54 -7.08 -13.82
C SER A 294 5.60 -8.59 -13.59
N GLU A 295 6.18 -9.36 -14.53
CA GLU A 295 6.35 -10.81 -14.36
C GLU A 295 7.23 -11.17 -13.15
N LYS A 296 8.24 -10.36 -12.81
CA LYS A 296 9.11 -10.60 -11.64
C LYS A 296 8.36 -10.35 -10.33
N VAL A 297 7.48 -9.34 -10.33
CA VAL A 297 6.58 -9.09 -9.20
C VAL A 297 5.56 -10.22 -9.07
N GLN A 298 4.99 -10.70 -10.19
CA GLN A 298 4.08 -11.85 -10.21
C GLN A 298 4.74 -13.13 -9.69
N ASP A 299 6.02 -13.37 -10.01
CA ASP A 299 6.81 -14.49 -9.46
C ASP A 299 6.96 -14.39 -7.93
N ALA A 300 7.16 -13.18 -7.40
CA ALA A 300 7.22 -12.95 -5.96
C ALA A 300 5.85 -13.14 -5.28
N ILE A 301 4.76 -12.70 -5.91
CA ILE A 301 3.38 -12.93 -5.47
C ILE A 301 3.08 -14.44 -5.42
N ALA A 302 3.46 -15.18 -6.47
CA ALA A 302 3.28 -16.64 -6.49
C ALA A 302 4.10 -17.33 -5.39
N TYR A 303 5.33 -16.86 -5.14
CA TYR A 303 6.16 -17.34 -4.04
C TYR A 303 5.46 -17.12 -2.69
N ALA A 304 4.96 -15.92 -2.41
CA ALA A 304 4.24 -15.60 -1.17
C ALA A 304 3.01 -16.51 -0.97
N ALA A 305 2.20 -16.68 -2.00
CA ALA A 305 1.03 -17.56 -1.96
C ALA A 305 1.43 -19.02 -1.67
N SER A 306 2.54 -19.53 -2.25
CA SER A 306 3.05 -20.88 -2.01
C SER A 306 3.52 -21.12 -0.56
N LYS A 307 3.80 -20.05 0.18
CA LYS A 307 4.23 -20.06 1.60
C LYS A 307 3.09 -19.74 2.58
N ASP A 308 1.85 -19.80 2.12
CA ASP A 308 0.66 -19.44 2.90
C ASP A 308 0.75 -18.02 3.48
N VAL A 309 1.07 -17.04 2.60
CA VAL A 309 1.11 -15.62 2.92
C VAL A 309 0.06 -14.89 2.09
N LEU A 310 -0.82 -14.14 2.75
CA LEU A 310 -1.88 -13.36 2.12
C LEU A 310 -1.38 -11.95 1.81
N MET A 311 -1.58 -11.50 0.56
CA MET A 311 -1.23 -10.16 0.12
C MET A 311 -2.48 -9.28 0.02
N ILE A 312 -2.38 -8.07 0.53
CA ILE A 312 -3.44 -7.08 0.54
C ILE A 312 -2.93 -5.83 -0.17
N HIS A 313 -3.65 -5.41 -1.21
CA HIS A 313 -3.26 -4.31 -2.09
C HIS A 313 -4.33 -3.23 -2.14
N ALA A 314 -3.94 -1.97 -2.24
CA ALA A 314 -4.82 -0.84 -2.45
C ALA A 314 -5.25 -0.72 -3.91
N ALA A 315 -6.54 -0.58 -4.18
CA ALA A 315 -7.06 -0.54 -5.56
C ALA A 315 -6.63 0.70 -6.36
N GLY A 316 -6.21 1.79 -5.68
CA GLY A 316 -5.85 3.08 -6.29
C GLY A 316 -6.93 4.15 -6.10
N ASN A 317 -6.57 5.41 -6.41
CA ASN A 317 -7.34 6.60 -6.02
C ASN A 317 -7.72 7.48 -7.23
N ASP A 318 -7.92 6.89 -8.42
CA ASP A 318 -8.16 7.59 -9.67
C ASP A 318 -9.65 7.58 -10.09
N ALA A 319 -10.53 7.05 -9.24
CA ALA A 319 -11.94 6.77 -9.58
C ALA A 319 -12.09 5.93 -10.87
N ALA A 320 -11.10 5.07 -11.14
CA ALA A 320 -10.98 4.31 -12.37
C ALA A 320 -11.52 2.88 -12.21
N ASN A 321 -12.00 2.30 -13.32
CA ASN A 321 -12.34 0.90 -13.41
C ASN A 321 -11.07 0.07 -13.66
N VAL A 322 -10.58 -0.63 -12.62
CA VAL A 322 -9.35 -1.44 -12.72
C VAL A 322 -9.56 -2.78 -13.45
N ASP A 323 -10.77 -3.11 -13.85
CA ASP A 323 -11.04 -4.17 -14.81
C ASP A 323 -10.62 -3.75 -16.24
N GLU A 324 -10.47 -2.44 -16.50
CA GLU A 324 -10.14 -1.85 -17.81
C GLU A 324 -8.76 -1.19 -17.83
N VAL A 325 -8.35 -0.57 -16.71
CA VAL A 325 -7.08 0.16 -16.58
C VAL A 325 -6.23 -0.49 -15.50
N PRO A 326 -5.05 -1.03 -15.83
CA PRO A 326 -4.23 -1.73 -14.85
C PRO A 326 -3.69 -0.79 -13.77
N ASN A 327 -3.71 -1.27 -12.52
CA ASN A 327 -2.97 -0.70 -11.39
C ASN A 327 -2.00 -1.78 -10.88
N PHE A 328 -0.70 -1.53 -10.94
CA PHE A 328 0.33 -2.50 -10.57
C PHE A 328 0.82 -2.30 -9.13
N PRO A 329 1.12 -3.41 -8.39
CA PRO A 329 0.98 -4.81 -8.80
C PRO A 329 -0.49 -5.23 -8.92
N HIS A 330 -0.83 -5.93 -9.99
CA HIS A 330 -2.19 -6.44 -10.19
C HIS A 330 -2.32 -7.91 -9.78
N LYS A 331 -3.55 -8.37 -9.63
CA LYS A 331 -3.83 -9.80 -9.39
C LYS A 331 -3.27 -10.66 -10.51
N PRO A 332 -2.68 -11.81 -10.19
CA PRO A 332 -2.23 -12.76 -11.21
C PRO A 332 -3.34 -13.14 -12.18
N LEU A 333 -3.01 -13.23 -13.46
CA LEU A 333 -3.96 -13.60 -14.51
C LEU A 333 -4.50 -15.02 -14.28
N VAL A 334 -5.76 -15.25 -14.69
CA VAL A 334 -6.47 -16.52 -14.48
C VAL A 334 -5.76 -17.71 -15.17
N ASP A 335 -5.03 -17.45 -16.24
CA ASP A 335 -4.35 -18.47 -17.05
C ASP A 335 -3.03 -18.99 -16.46
N GLN A 336 -2.63 -18.48 -15.30
CA GLN A 336 -1.44 -18.98 -14.59
C GLN A 336 -1.72 -20.35 -13.95
N PRO A 337 -0.71 -21.27 -13.84
CA PRO A 337 -0.91 -22.67 -13.47
C PRO A 337 -1.53 -22.93 -12.09
N SER A 338 -1.58 -21.93 -11.21
CA SER A 338 -2.32 -22.04 -9.97
C SER A 338 -3.15 -20.77 -9.72
N ASN A 339 -4.45 -20.95 -9.58
CA ASN A 339 -5.33 -19.86 -9.06
C ASN A 339 -4.98 -19.44 -7.63
N LEU A 340 -4.03 -20.12 -6.97
CA LEU A 340 -3.67 -19.86 -5.58
C LEU A 340 -3.16 -18.44 -5.39
N SER A 341 -2.24 -17.98 -6.23
CA SER A 341 -1.68 -16.63 -6.14
C SER A 341 -2.74 -15.54 -6.33
N ARG A 342 -3.68 -15.76 -7.26
CA ARG A 342 -4.82 -14.84 -7.46
C ARG A 342 -5.77 -14.82 -6.26
N LEU A 343 -6.05 -15.99 -5.68
CA LEU A 343 -6.93 -16.10 -4.49
C LEU A 343 -6.28 -15.56 -3.21
N MET A 344 -4.95 -15.58 -3.14
CA MET A 344 -4.17 -15.08 -2.01
C MET A 344 -3.71 -13.62 -2.20
N PHE A 345 -4.31 -12.90 -3.15
CA PHE A 345 -4.10 -11.49 -3.40
C PHE A 345 -5.46 -10.78 -3.38
N LEU A 346 -5.70 -9.93 -2.39
CA LEU A 346 -6.92 -9.15 -2.27
C LEU A 346 -6.66 -7.69 -2.63
N ASN A 347 -7.45 -7.17 -3.55
CA ASN A 347 -7.43 -5.76 -3.96
C ASN A 347 -8.60 -5.01 -3.31
N ILE A 348 -8.33 -3.90 -2.63
CA ILE A 348 -9.23 -3.28 -1.66
C ILE A 348 -9.67 -1.88 -2.12
N GLY A 349 -10.98 -1.70 -2.29
CA GLY A 349 -11.61 -0.40 -2.50
C GLY A 349 -11.92 0.32 -1.19
N ALA A 350 -12.11 1.65 -1.26
CA ALA A 350 -12.35 2.49 -0.10
C ALA A 350 -13.82 2.88 0.06
N ASN A 351 -14.39 2.64 1.25
CA ASN A 351 -15.69 3.16 1.63
C ASN A 351 -15.57 4.28 2.68
N THR A 352 -16.63 5.07 2.80
CA THR A 352 -16.80 6.15 3.78
C THR A 352 -17.74 5.75 4.90
N LYS A 353 -17.84 6.59 5.94
CA LYS A 353 -18.85 6.48 7.00
C LYS A 353 -20.26 6.87 6.55
N GLU A 354 -20.39 7.56 5.41
CA GLU A 354 -21.64 8.07 4.88
C GLU A 354 -22.53 6.96 4.30
N LYS A 355 -23.82 7.24 4.09
CA LYS A 355 -24.82 6.32 3.55
C LYS A 355 -25.16 6.64 2.09
N GLY A 356 -25.80 5.65 1.42
CA GLY A 356 -26.24 5.80 0.05
C GLY A 356 -25.04 5.98 -0.89
N LYS A 357 -25.19 6.75 -1.96
CA LYS A 357 -24.16 6.95 -2.98
C LYS A 357 -22.83 7.49 -2.45
N LYS A 358 -22.83 8.17 -1.30
CA LYS A 358 -21.62 8.69 -0.65
C LYS A 358 -20.87 7.61 0.15
N MET A 359 -21.39 6.41 0.23
CA MET A 359 -20.74 5.29 0.89
C MET A 359 -19.44 4.89 0.20
N VAL A 360 -19.40 4.93 -1.12
CA VAL A 360 -18.17 4.73 -1.90
C VAL A 360 -17.38 6.03 -1.86
N ALA A 361 -16.09 5.95 -1.53
CA ALA A 361 -15.23 7.12 -1.61
C ALA A 361 -15.09 7.54 -3.08
N ASP A 362 -15.24 8.82 -3.35
CA ASP A 362 -15.29 9.37 -4.72
C ASP A 362 -13.99 9.21 -5.51
N PHE A 363 -12.88 9.06 -4.79
CA PHE A 363 -11.56 8.78 -5.36
C PHE A 363 -11.32 7.27 -5.61
N SER A 364 -12.07 6.37 -4.95
CA SER A 364 -11.73 4.94 -4.97
C SER A 364 -11.81 4.34 -6.36
N ASN A 365 -10.74 3.65 -6.76
CA ASN A 365 -10.83 2.73 -7.88
C ASN A 365 -11.81 1.60 -7.55
N PHE A 366 -12.40 1.02 -8.59
CA PHE A 366 -13.41 -0.02 -8.51
C PHE A 366 -13.23 -1.03 -9.65
N GLY A 367 -13.88 -2.19 -9.56
CA GLY A 367 -13.86 -3.22 -10.59
C GLY A 367 -14.59 -4.47 -10.12
N ALA A 368 -15.54 -4.95 -10.91
CA ALA A 368 -16.35 -6.11 -10.55
C ALA A 368 -15.55 -7.42 -10.46
N ILE A 369 -14.38 -7.46 -11.10
CA ILE A 369 -13.48 -8.63 -11.18
C ILE A 369 -12.22 -8.43 -10.36
N GLU A 370 -11.56 -7.26 -10.49
CA GLU A 370 -10.23 -7.00 -9.94
C GLU A 370 -10.25 -6.41 -8.53
N VAL A 371 -11.35 -5.78 -8.09
CA VAL A 371 -11.53 -5.37 -6.69
C VAL A 371 -12.31 -6.43 -5.93
N ASP A 372 -11.80 -6.90 -4.79
CA ASP A 372 -12.44 -7.99 -4.04
C ASP A 372 -13.49 -7.49 -3.05
N VAL A 373 -13.12 -6.51 -2.24
CA VAL A 373 -13.93 -6.03 -1.12
C VAL A 373 -13.64 -4.56 -0.85
N PHE A 374 -14.60 -3.86 -0.29
CA PHE A 374 -14.41 -2.50 0.22
C PHE A 374 -14.10 -2.53 1.72
N ALA A 375 -13.34 -1.54 2.19
CA ALA A 375 -13.06 -1.30 3.60
C ALA A 375 -12.99 0.21 3.88
N PRO A 376 -13.13 0.66 5.14
CA PRO A 376 -13.01 2.07 5.52
C PRO A 376 -11.71 2.69 5.02
N GLY A 377 -11.80 3.77 4.21
CA GLY A 377 -10.64 4.44 3.63
C GLY A 377 -10.78 5.97 3.57
N ASN A 378 -11.80 6.55 4.19
CA ASN A 378 -12.02 7.98 4.20
C ASN A 378 -12.11 8.51 5.63
N GLU A 379 -11.46 9.64 5.93
CA GLU A 379 -11.38 10.21 7.28
C GLU A 379 -10.89 9.20 8.31
N ILE A 380 -9.74 8.60 8.07
CA ILE A 380 -9.12 7.63 8.99
C ILE A 380 -8.07 8.36 9.84
N TYR A 381 -8.36 8.50 11.13
CA TYR A 381 -7.47 9.13 12.10
C TYR A 381 -6.57 8.08 12.75
N ASN A 382 -5.27 8.18 12.51
CA ASN A 382 -4.29 7.23 13.06
C ASN A 382 -2.89 7.84 13.14
N THR A 383 -1.90 7.04 13.54
CA THR A 383 -0.52 7.40 13.82
C THR A 383 0.20 8.03 12.62
N VAL A 384 1.04 9.02 12.88
CA VAL A 384 2.04 9.57 11.95
C VAL A 384 3.34 9.82 12.72
N PRO A 385 4.50 9.98 12.06
CA PRO A 385 5.79 10.10 12.76
C PRO A 385 5.80 11.13 13.89
N GLN A 386 6.75 10.95 14.82
CA GLN A 386 6.94 11.79 16.01
C GLN A 386 5.83 11.65 17.05
N SER A 387 5.20 10.48 17.11
CA SER A 387 4.06 10.18 17.99
C SER A 387 2.90 11.16 17.82
N GLU A 388 2.68 11.62 16.59
CA GLU A 388 1.54 12.44 16.22
C GLU A 388 0.43 11.61 15.53
N TYR A 389 -0.70 12.25 15.24
CA TYR A 389 -1.88 11.61 14.66
C TYR A 389 -2.53 12.52 13.64
N LYS A 390 -2.92 11.96 12.48
CA LYS A 390 -3.61 12.69 11.40
C LYS A 390 -4.79 11.90 10.85
N ASN A 391 -5.75 12.63 10.26
CA ASN A 391 -6.74 12.05 9.35
C ASN A 391 -6.12 11.94 7.96
N LEU A 392 -6.08 10.73 7.42
CA LEU A 392 -5.76 10.50 6.02
C LEU A 392 -6.92 9.79 5.32
N GLN A 393 -6.85 9.75 4.00
CA GLN A 393 -7.82 9.07 3.16
C GLN A 393 -7.14 8.44 1.95
N GLY A 394 -7.72 7.37 1.43
CA GLY A 394 -7.21 6.62 0.30
C GLY A 394 -7.58 5.14 0.40
N THR A 395 -7.48 4.44 -0.70
CA THR A 395 -7.47 2.98 -0.70
C THR A 395 -6.25 2.45 0.07
N SER A 396 -5.21 3.28 0.22
CA SER A 396 -4.05 3.06 1.10
C SER A 396 -4.42 2.91 2.57
N MET A 397 -5.55 3.49 3.03
CA MET A 397 -6.08 3.31 4.38
C MET A 397 -7.05 2.14 4.46
N ALA A 398 -7.72 1.81 3.35
CA ALA A 398 -8.62 0.66 3.27
C ALA A 398 -7.88 -0.70 3.25
N ALA A 399 -6.75 -0.79 2.54
CA ALA A 399 -5.94 -2.00 2.48
C ALA A 399 -5.45 -2.46 3.87
N PRO A 400 -4.83 -1.62 4.71
CA PRO A 400 -4.39 -2.03 6.04
C PRO A 400 -5.55 -2.40 6.99
N MET A 401 -6.77 -1.91 6.77
CA MET A 401 -7.94 -2.41 7.49
C MET A 401 -8.11 -3.92 7.28
N VAL A 402 -8.04 -4.35 6.02
CA VAL A 402 -8.20 -5.77 5.66
C VAL A 402 -6.97 -6.59 6.08
N ALA A 403 -5.76 -6.01 5.98
CA ALA A 403 -4.54 -6.65 6.49
C ALA A 403 -4.63 -6.90 8.01
N GLY A 404 -5.09 -5.90 8.77
CA GLY A 404 -5.36 -6.04 10.20
C GLY A 404 -6.43 -7.09 10.51
N VAL A 405 -7.51 -7.13 9.73
CA VAL A 405 -8.56 -8.17 9.87
C VAL A 405 -7.98 -9.56 9.62
N ALA A 406 -7.18 -9.74 8.57
CA ALA A 406 -6.55 -11.01 8.26
C ALA A 406 -5.60 -11.48 9.39
N ALA A 407 -4.77 -10.56 9.89
CA ALA A 407 -3.86 -10.83 11.00
C ALA A 407 -4.60 -11.14 12.31
N LEU A 408 -5.64 -10.37 12.65
CA LEU A 408 -6.48 -10.60 13.82
C LEU A 408 -7.15 -11.98 13.79
N LEU A 409 -7.74 -12.34 12.65
CA LEU A 409 -8.38 -13.64 12.48
C LEU A 409 -7.35 -14.78 12.56
N LYS A 410 -6.18 -14.64 11.91
CA LYS A 410 -5.10 -15.63 12.00
C LYS A 410 -4.58 -15.77 13.43
N SER A 411 -4.44 -14.68 14.16
CA SER A 411 -4.03 -14.67 15.57
C SER A 411 -4.97 -15.50 16.46
N ARG A 412 -6.28 -15.39 16.25
CA ARG A 412 -7.32 -16.06 17.07
C ARG A 412 -7.69 -17.46 16.55
N PHE A 413 -7.36 -17.78 15.32
CA PHE A 413 -7.58 -19.08 14.68
C PHE A 413 -6.28 -19.60 14.07
N PRO A 414 -5.27 -19.93 14.90
CA PRO A 414 -3.92 -20.29 14.39
C PRO A 414 -3.91 -21.57 13.53
N ALA A 415 -4.90 -22.44 13.66
CA ALA A 415 -5.05 -23.64 12.82
C ALA A 415 -5.59 -23.32 11.41
N ALA A 416 -6.20 -22.14 11.18
CA ALA A 416 -6.69 -21.74 9.88
C ALA A 416 -5.50 -21.43 8.94
N THR A 417 -5.55 -21.88 7.69
CA THR A 417 -4.63 -21.40 6.64
C THR A 417 -4.99 -19.97 6.26
N MET A 418 -4.05 -19.24 5.61
CA MET A 418 -4.37 -17.89 5.12
C MET A 418 -5.44 -17.92 4.01
N MET A 419 -5.55 -19.05 3.28
CA MET A 419 -6.68 -19.28 2.37
C MET A 419 -8.01 -19.37 3.11
N ASP A 420 -8.06 -20.03 4.29
CA ASP A 420 -9.28 -20.07 5.11
C ASP A 420 -9.67 -18.68 5.60
N ILE A 421 -8.69 -17.87 5.99
CA ILE A 421 -8.87 -16.48 6.41
C ILE A 421 -9.40 -15.64 5.24
N CYS A 422 -8.76 -15.73 4.08
CA CYS A 422 -9.17 -15.04 2.87
C CYS A 422 -10.62 -15.38 2.50
N ASN A 423 -10.95 -16.67 2.46
CA ASN A 423 -12.32 -17.14 2.20
C ASN A 423 -13.33 -16.63 3.25
N ALA A 424 -12.96 -16.58 4.52
CA ALA A 424 -13.83 -16.04 5.56
C ALA A 424 -14.08 -14.54 5.35
N ILE A 425 -13.04 -13.76 5.00
CA ILE A 425 -13.17 -12.32 4.72
C ILE A 425 -14.10 -12.10 3.52
N THR A 426 -13.85 -12.76 2.40
CA THR A 426 -14.55 -12.49 1.13
C THR A 426 -15.98 -13.06 1.08
N SER A 427 -16.22 -14.21 1.70
CA SER A 427 -17.55 -14.86 1.66
C SER A 427 -18.55 -14.32 2.68
N THR A 428 -18.12 -13.51 3.67
CA THR A 428 -18.96 -13.06 4.77
C THR A 428 -19.09 -11.54 4.90
N VAL A 429 -18.77 -10.82 3.83
CA VAL A 429 -18.90 -9.36 3.75
C VAL A 429 -20.32 -8.89 4.10
N LYS A 430 -20.43 -7.68 4.59
CA LYS A 430 -21.73 -7.00 4.66
C LYS A 430 -22.02 -6.38 3.29
N LYS A 431 -22.99 -6.97 2.58
CA LYS A 431 -23.36 -6.51 1.24
C LYS A 431 -24.13 -5.19 1.26
N TYR A 432 -23.91 -4.38 0.25
CA TYR A 432 -24.58 -3.10 0.04
C TYR A 432 -24.96 -2.94 -1.43
N PRO A 433 -26.18 -2.47 -1.75
CA PRO A 433 -26.59 -2.22 -3.13
C PRO A 433 -25.66 -1.25 -3.87
N GLU A 434 -25.08 -0.28 -3.12
CA GLU A 434 -24.18 0.71 -3.67
C GLU A 434 -22.83 0.13 -4.14
N LEU A 435 -22.48 -1.07 -3.71
CA LEU A 435 -21.24 -1.77 -4.08
C LEU A 435 -21.47 -2.87 -5.12
N GLU A 436 -22.70 -3.06 -5.57
CA GLU A 436 -23.00 -4.03 -6.62
C GLU A 436 -22.33 -3.63 -7.94
N GLY A 437 -21.50 -4.52 -8.50
CA GLY A 437 -20.72 -4.26 -9.71
C GLY A 437 -19.50 -3.37 -9.53
N LEU A 438 -19.20 -2.90 -8.30
CA LEU A 438 -18.00 -2.13 -7.99
C LEU A 438 -16.88 -2.96 -7.34
N CYS A 439 -17.22 -4.15 -6.85
CA CYS A 439 -16.26 -5.16 -6.42
C CYS A 439 -16.88 -6.55 -6.51
N ASN A 440 -16.01 -7.56 -6.53
CA ASN A 440 -16.38 -8.98 -6.67
C ASN A 440 -17.42 -9.43 -5.62
N THR A 441 -17.23 -9.02 -4.37
CA THR A 441 -18.10 -9.43 -3.27
C THR A 441 -19.34 -8.55 -3.10
N GLY A 442 -19.40 -7.36 -3.71
CA GLY A 442 -20.49 -6.39 -3.51
C GLY A 442 -20.66 -5.94 -2.04
N GLY A 443 -19.57 -5.87 -1.27
CA GLY A 443 -19.69 -5.57 0.15
C GLY A 443 -18.45 -5.02 0.85
N VAL A 444 -18.64 -4.65 2.11
CA VAL A 444 -17.60 -4.21 3.05
C VAL A 444 -17.20 -5.37 3.95
N VAL A 445 -15.92 -5.49 4.23
CA VAL A 445 -15.36 -6.48 5.15
C VAL A 445 -16.09 -6.46 6.50
N ASN A 446 -16.38 -7.64 7.06
CA ASN A 446 -17.08 -7.79 8.34
C ASN A 446 -16.38 -8.79 9.25
N VAL A 447 -15.64 -8.27 10.22
CA VAL A 447 -14.81 -9.06 11.15
C VAL A 447 -15.67 -10.04 11.96
N TYR A 448 -16.84 -9.60 12.42
CA TYR A 448 -17.72 -10.46 13.24
C TYR A 448 -18.23 -11.67 12.44
N ASN A 449 -18.69 -11.44 11.21
CA ASN A 449 -19.16 -12.52 10.35
C ASN A 449 -18.03 -13.49 9.97
N ALA A 450 -16.84 -12.96 9.64
CA ALA A 450 -15.66 -13.76 9.31
C ALA A 450 -15.22 -14.62 10.51
N ALA A 451 -15.18 -14.03 11.71
CA ALA A 451 -14.89 -14.76 12.94
C ALA A 451 -15.91 -15.87 13.24
N MET A 452 -17.20 -15.61 13.02
CA MET A 452 -18.27 -16.62 13.17
C MET A 452 -18.09 -17.80 12.20
N ALA A 453 -17.72 -17.51 10.95
CA ALA A 453 -17.48 -18.56 9.95
C ALA A 453 -16.29 -19.46 10.35
N LEU A 454 -15.18 -18.84 10.78
CA LEU A 454 -14.00 -19.57 11.27
C LEU A 454 -14.29 -20.35 12.56
N GLU A 455 -15.04 -19.77 13.50
CA GLU A 455 -15.42 -20.47 14.72
C GLU A 455 -16.27 -21.72 14.43
N LYS A 456 -17.13 -21.66 13.41
CA LYS A 456 -17.91 -22.82 12.97
C LYS A 456 -17.02 -23.89 12.32
N LYS A 457 -15.98 -23.48 11.59
CA LYS A 457 -15.08 -24.39 10.87
C LYS A 457 -14.06 -25.06 11.78
N PHE A 458 -13.55 -24.34 12.78
CA PHE A 458 -12.46 -24.75 13.66
C PHE A 458 -12.90 -24.97 15.13
N LYS A 459 -14.16 -25.42 15.30
CA LYS A 459 -14.71 -25.85 16.61
C LYS A 459 -14.03 -27.08 17.14
#